data_a1f3b2099b87bc8b97bc4ee24ff96120
#
_entry.id   a1f3b2099b87bc8b97bc4ee24ff96120
#
_cell.length_a   1.000
_cell.length_b   1.000
_cell.length_c   1.000
_cell.angle_alpha   90.00
_cell.angle_beta   90.00
_cell.angle_gamma   90.00
#
_symmetry.space_group_name_H-M   'P 1'
#
loop_
_entity.id
_entity.type
_entity.pdbx_description
1 polymer ?
#
loop_
_entity_poly.entity_id
_entity_poly.type
_entity_poly.pdbx_seq_one_letter_code
_entity_poly.pdbx_strand_id
1 'polypeptide(L)'
;VTQPLVALRGVTCRFGDVCAVDGLDLDVAQGETVGLIGPNGSGKSTTLGLVAGTLRPTAGTIRVAGADVTRVPAWRRVALGIAWTSQQPRVFERLSVRDNLAAAGRDAADAALHDAALTHRRHALAATLTFAERRRLELARALALRPRVLLVDEPASGLDADELATLRERLAALRARGVAIVLVEHRVGFVAQLAERIVVLEHGRVLAASTPAHVLADPAVCRAYLGAHLGAHLGNAPAPQPVCAAA
;
A
#
# COMPACT_ATOMS: atom_id res chain seq x y z
N VAL A 1 -7.88 -22.15 10.93
CA VAL A 1 -7.55 -20.72 10.81
C VAL A 1 -6.21 -20.61 10.10
N THR A 2 -6.22 -20.12 8.89
CA THR A 2 -4.99 -19.96 8.06
C THR A 2 -4.09 -18.93 8.74
N GLN A 3 -2.82 -19.26 8.96
CA GLN A 3 -1.86 -18.36 9.57
C GLN A 3 -1.65 -17.12 8.67
N PRO A 4 -1.73 -15.88 9.21
CA PRO A 4 -1.54 -14.69 8.40
C PRO A 4 -0.11 -14.62 7.84
N LEU A 5 0.01 -14.08 6.62
CA LEU A 5 1.32 -13.88 5.99
C LEU A 5 2.10 -12.75 6.67
N VAL A 6 1.41 -11.67 7.07
CA VAL A 6 1.95 -10.59 7.90
C VAL A 6 1.11 -10.50 9.16
N ALA A 7 1.76 -10.45 10.33
CA ALA A 7 1.09 -10.27 11.62
C ALA A 7 1.83 -9.23 12.46
N LEU A 8 1.12 -8.20 12.87
CA LEU A 8 1.53 -7.22 13.86
C LEU A 8 0.78 -7.50 15.16
N ARG A 9 1.46 -7.46 16.31
CA ARG A 9 0.87 -7.69 17.63
C ARG A 9 1.35 -6.63 18.60
N GLY A 10 0.44 -5.78 19.07
CA GLY A 10 0.70 -4.70 20.02
C GLY A 10 1.78 -3.74 19.56
N VAL A 11 1.91 -3.53 18.24
CA VAL A 11 3.03 -2.77 17.65
C VAL A 11 2.89 -1.29 17.99
N THR A 12 3.92 -0.75 18.65
CA THR A 12 3.99 0.66 19.00
C THR A 12 5.24 1.29 18.39
N CYS A 13 5.11 2.51 17.88
CA CYS A 13 6.23 3.27 17.33
C CYS A 13 6.17 4.73 17.82
N ARG A 14 7.23 5.17 18.49
CA ARG A 14 7.35 6.54 19.03
C ARG A 14 8.54 7.25 18.39
N PHE A 15 8.36 8.56 18.14
CA PHE A 15 9.40 9.48 17.71
C PHE A 15 9.48 10.61 18.76
N GLY A 16 10.41 10.50 19.68
CA GLY A 16 10.41 11.36 20.87
C GLY A 16 9.11 11.23 21.66
N ASP A 17 8.41 12.34 21.85
CA ASP A 17 7.14 12.36 22.56
C ASP A 17 5.92 11.97 21.70
N VAL A 18 6.08 11.93 20.37
CA VAL A 18 5.00 11.59 19.44
C VAL A 18 4.84 10.08 19.32
N CYS A 19 3.66 9.56 19.65
CA CYS A 19 3.27 8.18 19.42
C CYS A 19 2.59 8.06 18.04
N ALA A 20 3.36 7.64 17.03
CA ALA A 20 2.86 7.55 15.66
C ALA A 20 2.02 6.29 15.39
N VAL A 21 2.31 5.19 16.10
CA VAL A 21 1.54 3.94 16.10
C VAL A 21 1.47 3.46 17.54
N ASP A 22 0.28 3.09 18.02
CA ASP A 22 0.02 2.79 19.42
C ASP A 22 -0.77 1.49 19.56
N GLY A 23 -0.07 0.41 19.90
CA GLY A 23 -0.66 -0.91 20.17
C GLY A 23 -1.34 -1.55 18.97
N LEU A 24 -0.83 -1.35 17.76
CA LEU A 24 -1.46 -1.83 16.53
C LEU A 24 -1.41 -3.36 16.42
N ASP A 25 -2.59 -3.96 16.27
CA ASP A 25 -2.80 -5.34 15.82
C ASP A 25 -3.29 -5.31 14.36
N LEU A 26 -2.59 -6.03 13.48
CA LEU A 26 -2.93 -6.12 12.08
C LEU A 26 -2.50 -7.47 11.51
N ASP A 27 -3.43 -8.18 10.90
CA ASP A 27 -3.16 -9.39 10.12
C ASP A 27 -3.37 -9.10 8.64
N VAL A 28 -2.54 -9.70 7.79
CA VAL A 28 -2.73 -9.72 6.33
C VAL A 28 -2.54 -11.15 5.86
N ALA A 29 -3.57 -11.71 5.24
CA ALA A 29 -3.52 -13.06 4.68
C ALA A 29 -2.79 -13.08 3.33
N GLN A 30 -2.37 -14.26 2.90
CA GLN A 30 -1.83 -14.44 1.56
C GLN A 30 -2.92 -14.16 0.53
N GLY A 31 -2.60 -13.34 -0.49
CA GLY A 31 -3.55 -12.94 -1.52
C GLY A 31 -4.66 -11.99 -1.04
N GLU A 32 -4.53 -11.41 0.16
CA GLU A 32 -5.43 -10.38 0.65
C GLU A 32 -4.90 -8.98 0.29
N THR A 33 -5.79 -8.09 -0.13
CA THR A 33 -5.52 -6.65 -0.19
C THR A 33 -6.17 -5.98 1.01
N VAL A 34 -5.35 -5.42 1.88
CA VAL A 34 -5.79 -4.59 3.01
C VAL A 34 -5.58 -3.12 2.67
N GLY A 35 -6.68 -2.36 2.64
CA GLY A 35 -6.64 -0.91 2.54
C GLY A 35 -6.37 -0.29 3.91
N LEU A 36 -5.37 0.58 4.00
CA LEU A 36 -5.06 1.31 5.22
C LEU A 36 -5.37 2.78 4.98
N ILE A 37 -6.44 3.29 5.58
CA ILE A 37 -6.92 4.67 5.43
C ILE A 37 -6.91 5.41 6.77
N GLY A 38 -7.07 6.72 6.72
CA GLY A 38 -7.09 7.58 7.90
C GLY A 38 -6.56 8.99 7.60
N PRO A 39 -6.76 9.96 8.47
CA PRO A 39 -6.26 11.32 8.28
C PRO A 39 -4.72 11.37 8.21
N ASN A 40 -4.19 12.53 7.79
CA ASN A 40 -2.75 12.75 7.80
C ASN A 40 -2.22 12.66 9.25
N GLY A 41 -1.06 12.00 9.41
CA GLY A 41 -0.50 11.77 10.74
C GLY A 41 -1.11 10.61 11.53
N SER A 42 -2.07 9.85 10.98
CA SER A 42 -2.69 8.73 11.68
C SER A 42 -1.82 7.48 11.83
N GLY A 43 -0.60 7.46 11.25
CA GLY A 43 0.33 6.35 11.40
C GLY A 43 0.43 5.38 10.20
N LYS A 44 -0.27 5.65 9.07
CA LYS A 44 -0.30 4.76 7.88
C LYS A 44 1.09 4.46 7.31
N SER A 45 1.82 5.49 6.88
CA SER A 45 3.18 5.32 6.31
C SER A 45 4.18 4.79 7.35
N THR A 46 3.99 5.14 8.64
CA THR A 46 4.75 4.55 9.74
C THR A 46 4.51 3.05 9.82
N THR A 47 3.26 2.60 9.70
CA THR A 47 2.90 1.17 9.68
C THR A 47 3.56 0.45 8.50
N LEU A 48 3.53 1.03 7.28
CA LEU A 48 4.26 0.47 6.14
C LEU A 48 5.77 0.38 6.41
N GLY A 49 6.37 1.45 6.96
CA GLY A 49 7.80 1.47 7.31
C GLY A 49 8.18 0.42 8.37
N LEU A 50 7.29 0.16 9.33
CA LEU A 50 7.46 -0.90 10.34
C LEU A 50 7.44 -2.29 9.69
N VAL A 51 6.49 -2.56 8.76
CA VAL A 51 6.43 -3.82 8.02
C VAL A 51 7.61 -3.96 7.06
N ALA A 52 8.00 -2.89 6.37
CA ALA A 52 9.17 -2.88 5.48
C ALA A 52 10.51 -3.03 6.22
N GLY A 53 10.56 -2.70 7.53
CA GLY A 53 11.78 -2.75 8.35
C GLY A 53 12.69 -1.53 8.20
N THR A 54 12.20 -0.45 7.63
CA THR A 54 12.87 0.86 7.59
C THR A 54 12.71 1.60 8.92
N LEU A 55 11.66 1.26 9.67
CA LEU A 55 11.41 1.71 11.03
C LEU A 55 11.47 0.51 11.99
N ARG A 56 11.86 0.77 13.24
CA ARG A 56 11.84 -0.22 14.32
C ARG A 56 10.70 0.10 15.28
N PRO A 57 9.89 -0.88 15.69
CA PRO A 57 8.89 -0.65 16.71
C PRO A 57 9.57 -0.41 18.07
N THR A 58 8.93 0.43 18.88
CA THR A 58 9.31 0.65 20.29
C THR A 58 8.84 -0.50 21.18
N ALA A 59 7.68 -1.09 20.83
CA ALA A 59 7.11 -2.27 21.50
C ALA A 59 6.31 -3.12 20.50
N GLY A 60 5.95 -4.33 20.92
CA GLY A 60 5.20 -5.29 20.11
C GLY A 60 6.09 -6.14 19.20
N THR A 61 5.45 -6.96 18.36
CA THR A 61 6.12 -7.91 17.47
C THR A 61 5.56 -7.85 16.06
N ILE A 62 6.43 -8.08 15.07
CA ILE A 62 6.09 -8.16 13.65
C ILE A 62 6.56 -9.52 13.14
N ARG A 63 5.63 -10.29 12.55
CA ARG A 63 5.94 -11.58 11.92
C ARG A 63 5.60 -11.56 10.44
N VAL A 64 6.41 -12.26 9.65
CA VAL A 64 6.17 -12.48 8.22
C VAL A 64 6.38 -13.95 7.93
N ALA A 65 5.37 -14.59 7.35
CA ALA A 65 5.34 -16.03 7.12
C ALA A 65 5.69 -16.85 8.38
N GLY A 66 5.20 -16.41 9.55
CA GLY A 66 5.46 -17.04 10.84
C GLY A 66 6.80 -16.67 11.50
N ALA A 67 7.78 -16.17 10.74
CA ALA A 67 9.08 -15.75 11.27
C ALA A 67 8.99 -14.38 11.96
N ASP A 68 9.61 -14.23 13.12
CA ASP A 68 9.75 -12.93 13.79
C ASP A 68 10.76 -12.06 13.05
N VAL A 69 10.28 -10.94 12.51
CA VAL A 69 11.10 -9.97 11.78
C VAL A 69 11.21 -8.63 12.51
N THR A 70 10.79 -8.54 13.75
CA THR A 70 10.68 -7.30 14.53
C THR A 70 11.97 -6.47 14.48
N ARG A 71 13.12 -7.13 14.58
CA ARG A 71 14.45 -6.50 14.56
C ARG A 71 15.24 -6.72 13.28
N VAL A 72 14.62 -7.40 12.28
CA VAL A 72 15.27 -7.68 10.98
C VAL A 72 15.27 -6.41 10.13
N PRO A 73 16.43 -5.95 9.63
CA PRO A 73 16.51 -4.73 8.82
C PRO A 73 15.87 -4.89 7.43
N ALA A 74 15.46 -3.78 6.82
CA ALA A 74 14.71 -3.75 5.55
C ALA A 74 15.35 -4.61 4.44
N TRP A 75 16.67 -4.51 4.23
CA TRP A 75 17.37 -5.25 3.18
C TRP A 75 17.28 -6.79 3.33
N ARG A 76 17.20 -7.30 4.56
CA ARG A 76 16.95 -8.72 4.81
C ARG A 76 15.48 -9.09 4.61
N ARG A 77 14.55 -8.15 4.86
CA ARG A 77 13.12 -8.40 4.63
C ARG A 77 12.77 -8.49 3.15
N VAL A 78 13.53 -7.83 2.28
CA VAL A 78 13.42 -8.02 0.82
C VAL A 78 13.65 -9.49 0.44
N ALA A 79 14.64 -10.16 1.05
CA ALA A 79 14.87 -11.58 0.84
C ALA A 79 13.74 -12.48 1.38
N LEU A 80 12.89 -11.99 2.28
CA LEU A 80 11.67 -12.65 2.75
C LEU A 80 10.46 -12.39 1.84
N GLY A 81 10.66 -11.64 0.75
CA GLY A 81 9.64 -11.33 -0.22
C GLY A 81 8.79 -10.09 0.12
N ILE A 82 9.31 -9.14 0.89
CA ILE A 82 8.65 -7.85 1.12
C ILE A 82 9.20 -6.83 0.12
N ALA A 83 8.31 -6.25 -0.69
CA ALA A 83 8.62 -5.09 -1.52
C ALA A 83 7.78 -3.88 -1.09
N TRP A 84 8.31 -2.69 -1.30
CA TRP A 84 7.67 -1.43 -0.94
C TRP A 84 7.84 -0.39 -2.03
N THR A 85 6.73 0.27 -2.40
CA THR A 85 6.74 1.49 -3.22
C THR A 85 6.36 2.67 -2.33
N SER A 86 7.09 3.76 -2.45
CA SER A 86 6.97 4.94 -1.60
C SER A 86 6.05 6.01 -2.22
N GLN A 87 5.55 6.92 -1.40
CA GLN A 87 4.70 8.04 -1.85
C GLN A 87 5.38 8.87 -2.96
N GLN A 88 6.67 9.21 -2.79
CA GLN A 88 7.49 9.78 -3.85
C GLN A 88 8.32 8.67 -4.52
N PRO A 89 8.23 8.49 -5.85
CA PRO A 89 8.94 7.42 -6.53
C PRO A 89 10.44 7.47 -6.30
N ARG A 90 10.99 6.39 -5.74
CA ARG A 90 12.43 6.26 -5.47
C ARG A 90 13.10 5.44 -6.57
N VAL A 91 13.76 6.11 -7.48
CA VAL A 91 14.52 5.50 -8.57
C VAL A 91 15.99 5.88 -8.48
N PHE A 92 16.87 5.05 -9.06
CA PHE A 92 18.29 5.39 -9.19
C PHE A 92 18.44 6.35 -10.37
N GLU A 93 18.41 7.65 -10.11
CA GLU A 93 18.32 8.70 -11.11
C GLU A 93 19.47 8.67 -12.13
N ARG A 94 20.68 8.27 -11.70
CA ARG A 94 21.90 8.20 -12.53
C ARG A 94 22.03 6.88 -13.30
N LEU A 95 21.10 5.96 -13.13
CA LEU A 95 21.04 4.71 -13.89
C LEU A 95 20.02 4.83 -15.02
N SER A 96 20.22 4.05 -16.08
CA SER A 96 19.20 3.87 -17.12
C SER A 96 17.95 3.19 -16.53
N VAL A 97 16.83 3.31 -17.23
CA VAL A 97 15.58 2.60 -16.86
C VAL A 97 15.84 1.09 -16.77
N ARG A 98 16.55 0.53 -17.75
CA ARG A 98 16.91 -0.91 -17.75
C ARG A 98 17.81 -1.27 -16.56
N ASP A 99 18.82 -0.46 -16.26
CA ASP A 99 19.73 -0.75 -15.14
C ASP A 99 19.03 -0.62 -13.78
N ASN A 100 18.05 0.28 -13.65
CA ASN A 100 17.18 0.34 -12.49
C ASN A 100 16.44 -0.99 -12.25
N LEU A 101 15.92 -1.62 -13.31
CA LEU A 101 15.25 -2.91 -13.21
C LEU A 101 16.24 -4.06 -12.98
N ALA A 102 17.39 -4.03 -13.65
CA ALA A 102 18.44 -5.02 -13.47
C ALA A 102 19.01 -5.05 -12.04
N ALA A 103 18.95 -3.93 -11.31
CA ALA A 103 19.31 -3.88 -9.90
C ALA A 103 18.36 -4.69 -9.00
N ALA A 104 17.11 -4.93 -9.43
CA ALA A 104 16.16 -5.81 -8.73
C ALA A 104 16.24 -7.27 -9.20
N GLY A 105 16.73 -7.53 -10.43
CA GLY A 105 16.89 -8.87 -10.99
C GLY A 105 17.19 -8.80 -12.49
N ARG A 106 18.39 -9.21 -12.87
CA ARG A 106 18.85 -9.09 -14.29
C ARG A 106 17.95 -9.81 -15.26
N ASP A 107 17.58 -11.04 -14.92
CA ASP A 107 16.80 -11.92 -15.82
C ASP A 107 15.35 -11.43 -16.03
N ALA A 108 14.84 -10.65 -15.10
CA ALA A 108 13.48 -10.08 -15.16
C ALA A 108 13.42 -8.67 -15.77
N ALA A 109 14.56 -8.03 -16.04
CA ALA A 109 14.61 -6.61 -16.41
C ALA A 109 13.87 -6.30 -17.71
N ASP A 110 14.05 -7.12 -18.76
CA ASP A 110 13.42 -6.85 -20.06
C ASP A 110 11.90 -7.15 -20.04
N ALA A 111 11.45 -8.17 -19.30
CA ALA A 111 10.03 -8.43 -19.07
C ALA A 111 9.40 -7.29 -18.25
N ALA A 112 10.06 -6.85 -17.17
CA ALA A 112 9.60 -5.75 -16.34
C ALA A 112 9.53 -4.41 -17.11
N LEU A 113 10.43 -4.17 -18.07
CA LEU A 113 10.38 -3.02 -18.99
C LEU A 113 9.10 -3.02 -19.83
N HIS A 114 8.78 -4.18 -20.39
CA HIS A 114 7.57 -4.36 -21.20
C HIS A 114 6.31 -4.14 -20.34
N ASP A 115 6.25 -4.81 -19.19
CA ASP A 115 5.11 -4.70 -18.26
C ASP A 115 4.90 -3.28 -17.73
N ALA A 116 5.99 -2.52 -17.56
CA ALA A 116 5.93 -1.11 -17.15
C ALA A 116 5.56 -0.15 -18.29
N ALA A 117 5.45 -0.64 -19.55
CA ALA A 117 5.32 0.19 -20.75
C ALA A 117 6.47 1.22 -20.89
N LEU A 118 7.70 0.83 -20.52
CA LEU A 118 8.89 1.67 -20.54
C LEU A 118 9.96 1.19 -21.55
N THR A 119 9.64 0.25 -22.43
CA THR A 119 10.58 -0.32 -23.43
C THR A 119 11.20 0.77 -24.31
N HIS A 120 10.43 1.79 -24.70
CA HIS A 120 10.90 2.93 -25.49
C HIS A 120 11.88 3.84 -24.75
N ARG A 121 11.92 3.75 -23.41
CA ARG A 121 12.78 4.54 -22.51
C ARG A 121 13.94 3.72 -21.93
N ARG A 122 14.16 2.48 -22.41
CA ARG A 122 15.10 1.53 -21.80
C ARG A 122 16.51 2.08 -21.52
N HIS A 123 17.02 2.93 -22.40
CA HIS A 123 18.35 3.54 -22.30
C HIS A 123 18.35 4.96 -21.72
N ALA A 124 17.18 5.54 -21.49
CA ALA A 124 17.07 6.87 -20.89
C ALA A 124 17.50 6.83 -19.42
N LEU A 125 18.12 7.90 -18.94
CA LEU A 125 18.40 8.07 -17.51
C LEU A 125 17.08 8.23 -16.76
N ALA A 126 16.94 7.58 -15.60
CA ALA A 126 15.72 7.68 -14.79
C ALA A 126 15.46 9.11 -14.30
N ALA A 127 16.48 9.96 -14.22
CA ALA A 127 16.34 11.39 -13.94
C ALA A 127 15.48 12.14 -14.97
N THR A 128 15.45 11.67 -16.23
CA THR A 128 14.71 12.31 -17.33
C THR A 128 13.25 11.85 -17.46
N LEU A 129 12.83 10.89 -16.63
CA LEU A 129 11.49 10.37 -16.64
C LEU A 129 10.49 11.36 -16.01
N THR A 130 9.26 11.36 -16.53
CA THR A 130 8.13 12.04 -15.90
C THR A 130 7.80 11.39 -14.55
N PHE A 131 6.99 12.06 -13.74
CA PHE A 131 6.56 11.50 -12.45
C PHE A 131 5.83 10.17 -12.62
N ALA A 132 4.92 10.07 -13.58
CA ALA A 132 4.18 8.84 -13.88
C ALA A 132 5.10 7.70 -14.38
N GLU A 133 6.10 8.01 -15.24
CA GLU A 133 7.09 7.03 -15.67
C GLU A 133 7.98 6.55 -14.52
N ARG A 134 8.39 7.44 -13.61
CA ARG A 134 9.14 7.07 -12.39
C ARG A 134 8.31 6.15 -11.48
N ARG A 135 7.01 6.44 -11.33
CA ARG A 135 6.08 5.61 -10.56
C ARG A 135 5.98 4.20 -11.16
N ARG A 136 5.82 4.11 -12.49
CA ARG A 136 5.80 2.83 -13.20
C ARG A 136 7.11 2.06 -13.05
N LEU A 137 8.24 2.77 -13.12
CA LEU A 137 9.57 2.16 -12.93
C LEU A 137 9.76 1.64 -11.50
N GLU A 138 9.35 2.40 -10.47
CA GLU A 138 9.43 1.98 -9.06
C GLU A 138 8.59 0.71 -8.83
N LEU A 139 7.33 0.71 -9.30
CA LEU A 139 6.46 -0.46 -9.19
C LEU A 139 7.05 -1.67 -9.93
N ALA A 140 7.55 -1.49 -11.14
CA ALA A 140 8.19 -2.57 -11.90
C ALA A 140 9.42 -3.14 -11.17
N ARG A 141 10.23 -2.30 -10.52
CA ARG A 141 11.35 -2.74 -9.67
C ARG A 141 10.86 -3.57 -8.49
N ALA A 142 9.81 -3.11 -7.81
CA ALA A 142 9.22 -3.84 -6.69
C ALA A 142 8.71 -5.22 -7.14
N LEU A 143 8.08 -5.31 -8.33
CA LEU A 143 7.55 -6.56 -8.89
C LEU A 143 8.63 -7.50 -9.42
N ALA A 144 9.75 -6.97 -9.94
CA ALA A 144 10.89 -7.78 -10.38
C ALA A 144 11.50 -8.61 -9.24
N LEU A 145 11.31 -8.18 -7.98
CA LEU A 145 11.69 -8.95 -6.77
C LEU A 145 10.77 -10.16 -6.50
N ARG A 146 9.70 -10.37 -7.28
CA ARG A 146 8.68 -11.40 -7.07
C ARG A 146 8.16 -11.44 -5.63
N PRO A 147 7.59 -10.33 -5.14
CA PRO A 147 7.24 -10.20 -3.74
C PRO A 147 6.10 -11.15 -3.34
N ARG A 148 6.12 -11.60 -2.09
CA ARG A 148 4.99 -12.23 -1.40
C ARG A 148 4.09 -11.20 -0.74
N VAL A 149 4.69 -10.07 -0.33
CA VAL A 149 4.03 -8.92 0.29
C VAL A 149 4.43 -7.65 -0.45
N LEU A 150 3.45 -6.91 -0.95
CA LEU A 150 3.65 -5.62 -1.60
C LEU A 150 3.05 -4.51 -0.72
N LEU A 151 3.88 -3.59 -0.28
CA LEU A 151 3.48 -2.40 0.46
C LEU A 151 3.41 -1.24 -0.52
N VAL A 152 2.26 -0.57 -0.61
CA VAL A 152 2.03 0.47 -1.61
C VAL A 152 1.54 1.74 -0.92
N ASP A 153 2.35 2.80 -1.00
CA ASP A 153 2.06 4.08 -0.34
C ASP A 153 1.62 5.12 -1.38
N GLU A 154 0.34 5.49 -1.35
CA GLU A 154 -0.33 6.47 -2.20
C GLU A 154 -0.04 6.30 -3.71
N PRO A 155 -0.26 5.11 -4.29
CA PRO A 155 0.10 4.86 -5.68
C PRO A 155 -0.77 5.61 -6.70
N ALA A 156 -1.96 6.06 -6.31
CA ALA A 156 -2.92 6.78 -7.17
C ALA A 156 -2.63 8.28 -7.28
N SER A 157 -1.67 8.80 -6.52
CA SER A 157 -1.33 10.23 -6.54
C SER A 157 -0.75 10.63 -7.90
N GLY A 158 -1.32 11.67 -8.52
CA GLY A 158 -0.86 12.23 -9.80
C GLY A 158 -1.20 11.38 -11.04
N LEU A 159 -1.96 10.30 -10.89
CA LEU A 159 -2.42 9.48 -12.01
C LEU A 159 -3.77 9.96 -12.56
N ASP A 160 -3.91 9.90 -13.88
CA ASP A 160 -5.19 10.10 -14.57
C ASP A 160 -6.11 8.86 -14.48
N ALA A 161 -7.30 8.92 -15.11
CA ALA A 161 -8.30 7.86 -15.02
C ALA A 161 -7.82 6.55 -15.66
N ASP A 162 -7.13 6.61 -16.81
CA ASP A 162 -6.65 5.44 -17.54
C ASP A 162 -5.47 4.79 -16.83
N GLU A 163 -4.56 5.61 -16.29
CA GLU A 163 -3.45 5.15 -15.47
C GLU A 163 -3.94 4.47 -14.19
N LEU A 164 -4.99 5.03 -13.54
CA LEU A 164 -5.63 4.42 -12.37
C LEU A 164 -6.28 3.08 -12.70
N ALA A 165 -6.96 2.97 -13.84
CA ALA A 165 -7.54 1.71 -14.29
C ALA A 165 -6.46 0.65 -14.50
N THR A 166 -5.38 1.03 -15.19
CA THR A 166 -4.20 0.15 -15.41
C THR A 166 -3.57 -0.29 -14.09
N LEU A 167 -3.38 0.63 -13.14
CA LEU A 167 -2.83 0.32 -11.81
C LEU A 167 -3.72 -0.67 -11.07
N ARG A 168 -5.04 -0.45 -11.08
CA ARG A 168 -6.03 -1.33 -10.44
C ARG A 168 -5.95 -2.75 -11.00
N GLU A 169 -5.93 -2.90 -12.33
CA GLU A 169 -5.81 -4.21 -12.98
C GLU A 169 -4.52 -4.94 -12.58
N ARG A 170 -3.41 -4.23 -12.51
CA ARG A 170 -2.12 -4.78 -12.08
C ARG A 170 -2.16 -5.26 -10.64
N LEU A 171 -2.69 -4.46 -9.72
CA LEU A 171 -2.79 -4.85 -8.31
C LEU A 171 -3.75 -6.05 -8.14
N ALA A 172 -4.87 -6.08 -8.85
CA ALA A 172 -5.79 -7.22 -8.86
C ALA A 172 -5.12 -8.50 -9.40
N ALA A 173 -4.34 -8.40 -10.48
CA ALA A 173 -3.60 -9.53 -11.03
C ALA A 173 -2.52 -10.06 -10.05
N LEU A 174 -1.86 -9.19 -9.30
CA LEU A 174 -0.89 -9.60 -8.27
C LEU A 174 -1.58 -10.34 -7.12
N ARG A 175 -2.71 -9.82 -6.65
CA ARG A 175 -3.54 -10.48 -5.64
C ARG A 175 -3.97 -11.88 -6.11
N ALA A 176 -4.44 -12.01 -7.34
CA ALA A 176 -4.83 -13.30 -7.92
C ALA A 176 -3.68 -14.32 -7.98
N ARG A 177 -2.42 -13.85 -8.01
CA ARG A 177 -1.22 -14.68 -7.90
C ARG A 177 -0.82 -14.98 -6.44
N GLY A 178 -1.62 -14.57 -5.48
CA GLY A 178 -1.37 -14.83 -4.05
C GLY A 178 -0.45 -13.81 -3.37
N VAL A 179 -0.18 -12.66 -3.99
CA VAL A 179 0.58 -11.57 -3.36
C VAL A 179 -0.34 -10.86 -2.36
N ALA A 180 0.10 -10.75 -1.10
CA ALA A 180 -0.56 -9.92 -0.12
C ALA A 180 -0.23 -8.44 -0.37
N ILE A 181 -1.23 -7.56 -0.32
CA ILE A 181 -1.06 -6.14 -0.61
C ILE A 181 -1.52 -5.32 0.59
N VAL A 182 -0.69 -4.41 1.08
CA VAL A 182 -1.09 -3.36 2.03
C VAL A 182 -1.06 -2.04 1.28
N LEU A 183 -2.25 -1.48 1.05
CA LEU A 183 -2.46 -0.29 0.23
C LEU A 183 -2.82 0.89 1.11
N VAL A 184 -1.95 1.89 1.19
CA VAL A 184 -2.25 3.20 1.79
C VAL A 184 -2.73 4.14 0.69
N GLU A 185 -3.89 4.73 0.88
CA GLU A 185 -4.48 5.68 -0.07
C GLU A 185 -5.45 6.65 0.60
N HIS A 186 -5.58 7.83 0.00
CA HIS A 186 -6.58 8.83 0.40
C HIS A 186 -7.86 8.75 -0.44
N ARG A 187 -7.80 8.20 -1.65
CA ARG A 187 -8.94 7.98 -2.54
C ARG A 187 -9.71 6.74 -2.08
N VAL A 188 -10.63 6.92 -1.15
CA VAL A 188 -11.39 5.81 -0.53
C VAL A 188 -12.12 4.95 -1.56
N GLY A 189 -12.67 5.55 -2.63
CA GLY A 189 -13.30 4.83 -3.72
C GLY A 189 -12.34 3.89 -4.48
N PHE A 190 -11.07 4.29 -4.64
CA PHE A 190 -10.05 3.44 -5.25
C PHE A 190 -9.69 2.26 -4.32
N VAL A 191 -9.54 2.52 -3.02
CA VAL A 191 -9.29 1.46 -2.02
C VAL A 191 -10.44 0.47 -1.98
N ALA A 192 -11.69 0.96 -1.96
CA ALA A 192 -12.88 0.12 -1.86
C ALA A 192 -13.07 -0.85 -3.05
N GLN A 193 -12.51 -0.50 -4.22
CA GLN A 193 -12.55 -1.37 -5.41
C GLN A 193 -11.49 -2.48 -5.39
N LEU A 194 -10.46 -2.36 -4.55
CA LEU A 194 -9.31 -3.27 -4.53
C LEU A 194 -9.23 -4.09 -3.25
N ALA A 195 -9.59 -3.50 -2.12
CA ALA A 195 -9.40 -4.10 -0.81
C ALA A 195 -10.56 -5.03 -0.41
N GLU A 196 -10.23 -6.19 0.12
CA GLU A 196 -11.19 -7.07 0.79
C GLU A 196 -11.56 -6.52 2.16
N ARG A 197 -10.63 -5.83 2.80
CA ARG A 197 -10.79 -5.25 4.12
C ARG A 197 -10.11 -3.89 4.18
N ILE A 198 -10.77 -2.95 4.87
CA ILE A 198 -10.21 -1.64 5.15
C ILE A 198 -9.96 -1.53 6.65
N VAL A 199 -8.79 -1.04 7.01
CA VAL A 199 -8.41 -0.67 8.37
C VAL A 199 -8.28 0.85 8.42
N VAL A 200 -9.04 1.47 9.29
CA VAL A 200 -9.03 2.92 9.52
C VAL A 200 -8.13 3.19 10.70
N LEU A 201 -7.10 4.00 10.48
CA LEU A 201 -6.23 4.47 11.55
C LEU A 201 -6.59 5.91 11.96
N GLU A 202 -6.64 6.15 13.26
CA GLU A 202 -6.76 7.46 13.85
C GLU A 202 -5.82 7.56 15.06
N HIS A 203 -4.99 8.60 15.11
CA HIS A 203 -4.02 8.82 16.20
C HIS A 203 -3.16 7.59 16.54
N GLY A 204 -2.73 6.85 15.53
CA GLY A 204 -1.89 5.65 15.69
C GLY A 204 -2.62 4.38 16.09
N ARG A 205 -3.94 4.42 16.27
CA ARG A 205 -4.78 3.28 16.68
C ARG A 205 -5.76 2.88 15.59
N VAL A 206 -6.25 1.65 15.67
CA VAL A 206 -7.34 1.18 14.80
C VAL A 206 -8.65 1.77 15.30
N LEU A 207 -9.29 2.59 14.47
CA LEU A 207 -10.64 3.10 14.71
C LEU A 207 -11.69 2.08 14.27
N ALA A 208 -11.52 1.48 13.09
CA ALA A 208 -12.41 0.48 12.52
C ALA A 208 -11.63 -0.47 11.60
N ALA A 209 -12.08 -1.73 11.50
CA ALA A 209 -11.54 -2.71 10.56
C ALA A 209 -12.66 -3.64 10.10
N SER A 210 -13.06 -3.55 8.82
CA SER A 210 -14.14 -4.37 8.25
C SER A 210 -14.06 -4.37 6.72
N THR A 211 -15.07 -4.95 6.07
CA THR A 211 -15.23 -4.84 4.61
C THR A 211 -15.42 -3.38 4.21
N PRO A 212 -15.07 -3.00 2.96
CA PRO A 212 -15.23 -1.63 2.49
C PRO A 212 -16.63 -1.06 2.71
N ALA A 213 -17.67 -1.85 2.44
CA ALA A 213 -19.06 -1.42 2.58
C ALA A 213 -19.40 -1.06 4.04
N HIS A 214 -18.98 -1.87 5.01
CA HIS A 214 -19.22 -1.62 6.42
C HIS A 214 -18.42 -0.40 6.94
N VAL A 215 -17.15 -0.29 6.56
CA VAL A 215 -16.30 0.86 6.98
C VAL A 215 -16.87 2.18 6.45
N LEU A 216 -17.34 2.19 5.19
CA LEU A 216 -17.91 3.41 4.58
C LEU A 216 -19.26 3.79 5.17
N ALA A 217 -19.99 2.85 5.74
CA ALA A 217 -21.26 3.11 6.43
C ALA A 217 -21.11 3.43 7.94
N ASP A 218 -19.89 3.28 8.49
CA ASP A 218 -19.65 3.52 9.92
C ASP A 218 -19.70 5.02 10.26
N PRO A 219 -20.62 5.47 11.15
CA PRO A 219 -20.72 6.87 11.53
C PRO A 219 -19.48 7.43 12.20
N ALA A 220 -18.68 6.62 12.91
CA ALA A 220 -17.44 7.05 13.52
C ALA A 220 -16.39 7.36 12.45
N VAL A 221 -16.26 6.48 11.43
CA VAL A 221 -15.39 6.70 10.28
C VAL A 221 -15.85 7.92 9.47
N CYS A 222 -17.16 8.06 9.25
CA CYS A 222 -17.71 9.23 8.55
C CYS A 222 -17.37 10.54 9.29
N ARG A 223 -17.46 10.57 10.61
CA ARG A 223 -17.09 11.77 11.39
C ARG A 223 -15.61 12.05 11.38
N ALA A 224 -14.79 11.03 11.60
CA ALA A 224 -13.33 11.19 11.75
C ALA A 224 -12.62 11.47 10.42
N TYR A 225 -13.10 10.87 9.34
CA TYR A 225 -12.41 10.89 8.06
C TYR A 225 -13.17 11.63 6.96
N LEU A 226 -14.48 11.44 6.85
CA LEU A 226 -15.30 12.00 5.77
C LEU A 226 -15.90 13.36 6.13
N GLY A 227 -16.03 13.69 7.41
CA GLY A 227 -16.50 15.01 7.85
C GLY A 227 -15.61 16.16 7.39
N ALA A 228 -14.32 15.91 7.13
CA ALA A 228 -13.36 16.87 6.57
C ALA A 228 -13.31 16.87 5.02
N HIS A 229 -13.85 15.83 4.33
CA HIS A 229 -13.58 15.60 2.91
C HIS A 229 -14.79 15.19 2.04
N LEU A 230 -16.00 15.14 2.59
CA LEU A 230 -17.23 14.74 1.84
C LEU A 230 -17.58 15.62 0.65
N GLY A 231 -16.95 16.80 0.51
CA GLY A 231 -17.18 17.73 -0.60
C GLY A 231 -16.31 17.52 -1.85
N ALA A 232 -15.22 16.74 -1.79
CA ALA A 232 -14.20 16.75 -2.84
C ALA A 232 -13.96 15.42 -3.57
N HIS A 233 -14.39 14.25 -3.07
CA HIS A 233 -13.89 12.97 -3.56
C HIS A 233 -14.92 11.87 -3.89
N LEU A 234 -16.23 12.15 -3.76
CA LEU A 234 -17.27 11.30 -4.36
C LEU A 234 -17.58 11.83 -5.77
N GLY A 235 -16.68 11.61 -6.72
CA GLY A 235 -17.00 11.73 -8.13
C GLY A 235 -18.11 10.74 -8.46
N ASN A 236 -19.33 11.25 -8.69
CA ASN A 236 -20.51 10.63 -9.34
C ASN A 236 -20.75 9.11 -9.05
N ALA A 237 -20.96 8.74 -7.80
CA ALA A 237 -21.76 7.55 -7.48
C ALA A 237 -23.16 8.02 -7.06
N PRO A 238 -24.27 7.51 -7.66
CA PRO A 238 -25.61 7.89 -7.23
C PRO A 238 -25.81 7.49 -5.78
N ALA A 239 -26.32 8.43 -4.98
CA ALA A 239 -26.67 8.21 -3.59
C ALA A 239 -27.64 7.02 -3.47
N PRO A 240 -27.45 6.10 -2.49
CA PRO A 240 -28.45 5.08 -2.21
C PRO A 240 -29.75 5.78 -1.77
N GLN A 241 -30.83 5.51 -2.50
CA GLN A 241 -32.16 6.01 -2.15
C GLN A 241 -32.59 5.41 -0.81
N PRO A 242 -33.19 6.20 0.09
CA PRO A 242 -33.74 5.66 1.33
C PRO A 242 -34.91 4.72 0.97
N VAL A 243 -34.78 3.45 1.39
CA VAL A 243 -35.91 2.51 1.34
C VAL A 243 -36.89 2.97 2.43
N CYS A 244 -37.97 3.64 2.03
CA CYS A 244 -39.11 3.88 2.88
C CYS A 244 -39.70 2.54 3.31
N ALA A 245 -39.67 2.25 4.60
CA ALA A 245 -40.51 1.21 5.18
C ALA A 245 -41.98 1.65 5.01
N ALA A 246 -42.71 0.89 4.21
CA ALA A 246 -44.18 0.98 4.19
C ALA A 246 -44.72 0.13 5.35
N ALA A 247 -45.70 0.70 6.02
CA ALA A 247 -46.44 0.18 7.16
C ALA A 247 -47.15 -1.16 6.90
#